data_3c31931b72172501e9522a5a98be66b8
#
_entry.id   3c31931b72172501e9522a5a98be66b8
#
_cell.length_a   1.000
_cell.length_b   1.000
_cell.length_c   1.000
_cell.angle_alpha   90.00
_cell.angle_beta   90.00
_cell.angle_gamma   90.00
#
_symmetry.space_group_name_H-M   'P 1'
#
loop_
_entity.id
_entity.type
_entity.pdbx_description
1 polymer ?
#
loop_
_entity_poly.entity_id
_entity_poly.type
_entity_poly.pdbx_seq_one_letter_code
_entity_poly.pdbx_strand_id
1 'polypeptide(L)'
;MNREQRRQAERIARRGARSTPQRESERNITHSLVAQALVRNRIMREVHSLRTNASLHAFTGNDASHIADRMGRLLYTVAYATTVHGLHRTPEANILRGTANALSDIAASPAALETQRAAILAGLSAIDRLMPSLHEFSLAAGALELDQILLAGNFTTDHVERMLQQRAAA
;
A
#
# COMPACT_ATOMS: atom_id res chain seq x y z
N MET A 1 39.93 10.54 -43.76
CA MET A 1 39.42 10.02 -42.51
C MET A 1 40.48 9.24 -41.80
N ASN A 2 40.96 9.73 -40.64
CA ASN A 2 42.15 9.21 -39.98
C ASN A 2 41.84 7.86 -39.30
N ARG A 3 42.80 6.98 -39.20
CA ARG A 3 42.68 5.59 -38.67
C ARG A 3 42.13 5.57 -37.24
N GLU A 4 42.39 6.61 -36.47
CA GLU A 4 41.86 6.79 -35.11
C GLU A 4 40.39 7.16 -35.09
N GLN A 5 39.91 7.97 -36.02
CA GLN A 5 38.46 8.31 -36.14
C GLN A 5 37.62 7.10 -36.49
N ARG A 6 38.14 6.17 -37.30
CA ARG A 6 37.48 4.89 -37.58
C ARG A 6 37.39 4.01 -36.33
N ARG A 7 38.48 3.89 -35.56
CA ARG A 7 38.48 3.11 -34.30
C ARG A 7 37.53 3.73 -33.24
N GLN A 8 37.42 5.03 -33.17
CA GLN A 8 36.49 5.71 -32.29
C GLN A 8 35.03 5.51 -32.71
N ALA A 9 34.74 5.61 -34.02
CA ALA A 9 33.41 5.33 -34.56
C ALA A 9 32.96 3.87 -34.32
N GLU A 10 33.88 2.90 -34.52
CA GLU A 10 33.62 1.49 -34.22
C GLU A 10 33.39 1.23 -32.70
N ARG A 11 34.12 1.93 -31.82
CA ARG A 11 33.90 1.80 -30.37
C ARG A 11 32.53 2.39 -29.94
N ILE A 12 32.13 3.51 -30.54
CA ILE A 12 30.81 4.13 -30.32
C ILE A 12 29.69 3.25 -30.86
N ALA A 13 29.85 2.71 -32.09
CA ALA A 13 28.88 1.79 -32.68
C ALA A 13 28.75 0.48 -31.86
N ARG A 14 29.83 -0.06 -31.33
CA ARG A 14 29.80 -1.25 -30.44
C ARG A 14 29.20 -0.94 -29.06
N ARG A 15 29.31 0.29 -28.54
CA ARG A 15 28.62 0.71 -27.31
C ARG A 15 27.14 0.95 -27.53
N GLY A 16 26.74 1.53 -28.67
CA GLY A 16 25.33 1.75 -29.01
C GLY A 16 24.57 0.46 -29.37
N ALA A 17 25.26 -0.57 -29.90
CA ALA A 17 24.62 -1.83 -30.25
C ALA A 17 24.41 -2.80 -29.06
N ARG A 18 24.78 -2.41 -27.84
CA ARG A 18 24.65 -3.24 -26.62
C ARG A 18 23.60 -2.79 -25.62
N SER A 19 22.75 -1.85 -25.94
CA SER A 19 21.46 -1.68 -25.26
C SER A 19 20.45 -2.64 -25.90
N THR A 20 20.63 -3.94 -25.68
CA THR A 20 19.63 -4.92 -26.12
C THR A 20 18.33 -4.68 -25.32
N PRO A 21 17.14 -4.72 -26.00
CA PRO A 21 15.82 -4.62 -25.33
C PRO A 21 15.68 -5.58 -24.16
N GLN A 22 16.44 -6.66 -24.16
CA GLN A 22 16.51 -7.65 -23.08
C GLN A 22 17.12 -7.11 -21.79
N ARG A 23 18.17 -6.24 -21.85
CA ARG A 23 18.77 -5.63 -20.65
C ARG A 23 17.92 -4.52 -20.04
N GLU A 24 17.18 -3.80 -20.87
CA GLU A 24 16.21 -2.81 -20.37
C GLU A 24 15.00 -3.52 -19.71
N SER A 25 14.54 -4.63 -20.31
CA SER A 25 13.51 -5.48 -19.73
C SER A 25 13.94 -6.08 -18.38
N GLU A 26 15.16 -6.63 -18.29
CA GLU A 26 15.71 -7.19 -17.05
C GLU A 26 15.90 -6.13 -15.96
N ARG A 27 16.36 -4.92 -16.31
CA ARG A 27 16.46 -3.79 -15.37
C ARG A 27 15.08 -3.34 -14.89
N ASN A 28 14.11 -3.22 -15.78
CA ASN A 28 12.75 -2.85 -15.43
C ASN A 28 12.08 -3.89 -14.52
N ILE A 29 12.31 -5.18 -14.78
CA ILE A 29 11.82 -6.27 -13.92
C ILE A 29 12.48 -6.20 -12.54
N THR A 30 13.80 -6.01 -12.46
CA THR A 30 14.53 -5.93 -11.20
C THR A 30 14.11 -4.69 -10.39
N HIS A 31 13.96 -3.53 -11.03
CA HIS A 31 13.43 -2.33 -10.38
C HIS A 31 11.99 -2.52 -9.90
N SER A 32 11.16 -3.21 -10.65
CA SER A 32 9.79 -3.55 -10.26
C SER A 32 9.76 -4.47 -9.03
N LEU A 33 10.58 -5.52 -9.00
CA LEU A 33 10.68 -6.44 -7.85
C LEU A 33 11.19 -5.75 -6.58
N VAL A 34 12.21 -4.89 -6.70
CA VAL A 34 12.71 -4.10 -5.56
C VAL A 34 11.63 -3.13 -5.06
N ALA A 35 10.93 -2.45 -5.97
CA ALA A 35 9.85 -1.55 -5.60
C ALA A 35 8.71 -2.29 -4.87
N GLN A 36 8.35 -3.48 -5.34
CA GLN A 36 7.33 -4.33 -4.72
C GLN A 36 7.72 -4.76 -3.30
N ALA A 37 8.96 -5.23 -3.11
CA ALA A 37 9.48 -5.61 -1.80
C ALA A 37 9.53 -4.40 -0.84
N LEU A 38 9.85 -3.20 -1.35
CA LEU A 38 9.84 -1.98 -0.56
C LEU A 38 8.44 -1.60 -0.06
N VAL A 39 7.40 -1.77 -0.89
CA VAL A 39 6.01 -1.51 -0.48
C VAL A 39 5.59 -2.45 0.65
N ARG A 40 5.85 -3.75 0.54
CA ARG A 40 5.55 -4.71 1.61
C ARG A 40 6.24 -4.35 2.91
N ASN A 41 7.55 -4.07 2.86
CA ASN A 41 8.33 -3.67 4.03
C ASN A 41 7.83 -2.35 4.64
N ARG A 42 7.38 -1.40 3.82
CA ARG A 42 6.77 -0.15 4.29
C ARG A 42 5.47 -0.44 5.03
N ILE A 43 4.59 -1.27 4.47
CA ILE A 43 3.32 -1.68 5.11
C ILE A 43 3.60 -2.32 6.47
N MET A 44 4.51 -3.29 6.54
CA MET A 44 4.82 -3.99 7.80
C MET A 44 5.42 -3.07 8.86
N ARG A 45 6.29 -2.13 8.48
CA ARG A 45 6.80 -1.09 9.39
C ARG A 45 5.69 -0.18 9.90
N GLU A 46 4.76 0.17 9.04
CA GLU A 46 3.61 1.01 9.40
C GLU A 46 2.68 0.28 10.37
N VAL A 47 2.37 -1.00 10.12
CA VAL A 47 1.61 -1.87 11.03
C VAL A 47 2.27 -1.92 12.40
N HIS A 48 3.59 -2.15 12.43
CA HIS A 48 4.33 -2.21 13.69
C HIS A 48 4.30 -0.87 14.44
N SER A 49 4.54 0.23 13.75
CA SER A 49 4.50 1.59 14.32
C SER A 49 3.13 1.92 14.91
N LEU A 50 2.06 1.67 14.16
CA LEU A 50 0.69 1.92 14.62
C LEU A 50 0.33 1.04 15.82
N ARG A 51 0.74 -0.23 15.83
CA ARG A 51 0.52 -1.14 16.95
C ARG A 51 1.24 -0.67 18.20
N THR A 52 2.50 -0.26 18.09
CA THR A 52 3.28 0.27 19.20
C THR A 52 2.61 1.53 19.76
N ASN A 53 2.23 2.46 18.92
CA ASN A 53 1.54 3.67 19.35
C ASN A 53 0.19 3.37 20.03
N ALA A 54 -0.59 2.44 19.46
CA ALA A 54 -1.87 2.02 20.03
C ALA A 54 -1.72 1.33 21.40
N SER A 55 -0.57 0.68 21.65
CA SER A 55 -0.32 -0.06 22.91
C SER A 55 0.28 0.83 24.01
N LEU A 56 1.10 1.83 23.65
CA LEU A 56 1.91 2.58 24.62
C LEU A 56 1.33 3.93 25.04
N HIS A 57 0.43 4.50 24.26
CA HIS A 57 -0.06 5.85 24.51
C HIS A 57 -1.57 5.88 24.76
N ALA A 58 -1.98 6.61 25.82
CA ALA A 58 -3.31 7.18 25.85
C ALA A 58 -3.39 8.19 24.68
N PHE A 59 -4.16 7.85 23.66
CA PHE A 59 -4.31 8.71 22.51
C PHE A 59 -4.90 10.06 22.94
N THR A 60 -4.19 11.14 22.65
CA THR A 60 -4.74 12.48 22.79
C THR A 60 -5.58 12.83 21.56
N GLY A 61 -6.54 13.73 21.70
CA GLY A 61 -7.39 14.15 20.58
C GLY A 61 -6.60 14.68 19.36
N ASN A 62 -5.36 15.20 19.57
CA ASN A 62 -4.48 15.66 18.51
C ASN A 62 -3.89 14.49 17.68
N ASP A 63 -3.79 13.29 18.25
CA ASP A 63 -3.24 12.12 17.57
C ASP A 63 -4.31 11.41 16.73
N ALA A 64 -5.59 11.64 17.00
CA ALA A 64 -6.71 10.91 16.41
C ALA A 64 -6.75 11.05 14.89
N SER A 65 -6.65 12.27 14.35
CA SER A 65 -6.68 12.50 12.91
C SER A 65 -5.46 11.90 12.21
N HIS A 66 -4.28 11.97 12.83
CA HIS A 66 -3.05 11.42 12.29
C HIS A 66 -3.10 9.88 12.26
N ILE A 67 -3.62 9.25 13.32
CA ILE A 67 -3.80 7.79 13.38
C ILE A 67 -4.85 7.35 12.36
N ALA A 68 -5.98 8.06 12.26
CA ALA A 68 -7.02 7.75 11.31
C ALA A 68 -6.52 7.85 9.85
N ASP A 69 -5.77 8.90 9.51
CA ASP A 69 -5.18 9.06 8.18
C ASP A 69 -4.19 7.93 7.85
N ARG A 70 -3.25 7.66 8.74
CA ARG A 70 -2.25 6.59 8.54
C ARG A 70 -2.90 5.22 8.41
N MET A 71 -3.82 4.91 9.31
CA MET A 71 -4.55 3.63 9.30
C MET A 71 -5.45 3.51 8.07
N GLY A 72 -6.13 4.60 7.67
CA GLY A 72 -6.96 4.64 6.47
C GLY A 72 -6.18 4.32 5.20
N ARG A 73 -5.01 4.92 5.02
CA ARG A 73 -4.10 4.64 3.88
C ARG A 73 -3.63 3.19 3.86
N LEU A 74 -3.26 2.67 5.03
CA LEU A 74 -2.85 1.28 5.19
C LEU A 74 -3.98 0.32 4.82
N LEU A 75 -5.18 0.55 5.36
CA LEU A 75 -6.37 -0.26 5.09
C LEU A 75 -6.73 -0.23 3.61
N TYR A 76 -6.69 0.94 2.96
CA TYR A 76 -6.99 1.04 1.53
C TYR A 76 -6.08 0.15 0.70
N THR A 77 -4.76 0.27 0.89
CA THR A 77 -3.75 -0.52 0.15
C THR A 77 -3.96 -2.03 0.33
N VAL A 78 -4.22 -2.46 1.57
CA VAL A 78 -4.44 -3.88 1.88
C VAL A 78 -5.81 -4.36 1.36
N ALA A 79 -6.88 -3.55 1.48
CA ALA A 79 -8.20 -3.86 0.96
C ALA A 79 -8.20 -4.02 -0.56
N TYR A 80 -7.46 -3.16 -1.28
CA TYR A 80 -7.25 -3.30 -2.72
C TYR A 80 -6.65 -4.67 -3.06
N ALA A 81 -5.52 -5.01 -2.45
CA ALA A 81 -4.85 -6.29 -2.69
C ALA A 81 -5.75 -7.48 -2.31
N THR A 82 -6.46 -7.39 -1.17
CA THR A 82 -7.42 -8.41 -0.71
C THR A 82 -8.52 -8.65 -1.74
N THR A 83 -9.02 -7.58 -2.36
CA THR A 83 -10.06 -7.64 -3.38
C THR A 83 -9.53 -8.27 -4.68
N VAL A 84 -8.35 -7.86 -5.13
CA VAL A 84 -7.70 -8.42 -6.33
C VAL A 84 -7.47 -9.93 -6.19
N HIS A 85 -7.15 -10.40 -4.99
CA HIS A 85 -6.94 -11.83 -4.70
C HIS A 85 -8.24 -12.62 -4.41
N GLY A 86 -9.41 -11.98 -4.47
CA GLY A 86 -10.68 -12.64 -4.19
C GLY A 86 -10.91 -12.96 -2.71
N LEU A 87 -10.13 -12.38 -1.80
CA LEU A 87 -10.19 -12.61 -0.36
C LEU A 87 -11.20 -11.70 0.37
N HIS A 88 -12.02 -10.95 -0.36
CA HIS A 88 -12.98 -9.97 0.18
C HIS A 88 -14.11 -10.59 1.04
N ARG A 89 -14.29 -11.92 1.01
CA ARG A 89 -15.29 -12.65 1.82
C ARG A 89 -14.69 -13.33 3.05
N THR A 90 -13.40 -13.16 3.31
CA THR A 90 -12.76 -13.78 4.46
C THR A 90 -13.13 -13.07 5.78
N PRO A 91 -13.00 -13.75 6.93
CA PRO A 91 -13.17 -13.12 8.24
C PRO A 91 -12.29 -11.88 8.42
N GLU A 92 -11.06 -11.93 7.90
CA GLU A 92 -10.12 -10.81 7.94
C GLU A 92 -10.64 -9.60 7.16
N ALA A 93 -11.22 -9.79 5.98
CA ALA A 93 -11.84 -8.72 5.20
C ALA A 93 -13.04 -8.07 5.94
N ASN A 94 -13.80 -8.85 6.70
CA ASN A 94 -14.88 -8.34 7.55
C ASN A 94 -14.31 -7.48 8.70
N ILE A 95 -13.18 -7.89 9.29
CA ILE A 95 -12.49 -7.10 10.30
C ILE A 95 -11.98 -5.79 9.69
N LEU A 96 -11.41 -5.81 8.46
CA LEU A 96 -10.98 -4.58 7.78
C LEU A 96 -12.15 -3.60 7.56
N ARG A 97 -13.36 -4.11 7.19
CA ARG A 97 -14.57 -3.27 7.09
C ARG A 97 -14.96 -2.65 8.44
N GLY A 98 -15.01 -3.46 9.49
CA GLY A 98 -15.29 -2.95 10.84
C GLY A 98 -14.28 -1.90 11.29
N THR A 99 -13.01 -2.07 10.93
CA THR A 99 -11.97 -1.07 11.21
C THR A 99 -12.17 0.21 10.38
N ALA A 100 -12.58 0.12 9.12
CA ALA A 100 -12.89 1.29 8.29
C ALA A 100 -14.04 2.12 8.89
N ASN A 101 -15.11 1.45 9.39
CA ASN A 101 -16.20 2.11 10.08
C ASN A 101 -15.72 2.81 11.37
N ALA A 102 -14.88 2.14 12.16
CA ALA A 102 -14.28 2.73 13.34
C ALA A 102 -13.46 3.99 13.02
N LEU A 103 -12.74 4.01 11.88
CA LEU A 103 -12.02 5.19 11.42
C LEU A 103 -12.96 6.33 11.00
N SER A 104 -14.12 6.02 10.41
CA SER A 104 -15.15 7.03 10.11
C SER A 104 -15.69 7.66 11.39
N ASP A 105 -15.92 6.88 12.45
CA ASP A 105 -16.33 7.39 13.75
C ASP A 105 -15.28 8.32 14.37
N ILE A 106 -13.99 7.93 14.27
CA ILE A 106 -12.87 8.73 14.75
C ILE A 106 -12.74 10.03 13.96
N ALA A 107 -12.95 9.99 12.64
CA ALA A 107 -12.92 11.18 11.79
C ALA A 107 -14.06 12.14 12.13
N ALA A 108 -15.24 11.62 12.48
CA ALA A 108 -16.39 12.41 12.92
C ALA A 108 -16.20 12.97 14.34
N SER A 109 -15.58 12.21 15.23
CA SER A 109 -15.32 12.60 16.61
C SER A 109 -13.97 12.04 17.12
N PRO A 110 -12.95 12.89 17.27
CA PRO A 110 -11.65 12.47 17.80
C PRO A 110 -11.72 11.75 19.15
N ALA A 111 -12.74 12.06 19.98
CA ALA A 111 -12.96 11.38 21.26
C ALA A 111 -13.30 9.89 21.10
N ALA A 112 -13.76 9.45 19.92
CA ALA A 112 -14.04 8.05 19.66
C ALA A 112 -12.77 7.18 19.57
N LEU A 113 -11.58 7.76 19.46
CA LEU A 113 -10.34 7.03 19.28
C LEU A 113 -10.10 5.98 20.38
N GLU A 114 -10.35 6.35 21.62
CA GLU A 114 -10.14 5.45 22.75
C GLU A 114 -11.14 4.27 22.73
N THR A 115 -12.40 4.54 22.42
CA THR A 115 -13.44 3.50 22.30
C THR A 115 -13.22 2.60 21.11
N GLN A 116 -12.64 3.10 20.04
CA GLN A 116 -12.36 2.38 18.79
C GLN A 116 -10.97 1.73 18.75
N ARG A 117 -10.16 1.86 19.80
CA ARG A 117 -8.81 1.29 19.90
C ARG A 117 -8.79 -0.22 19.59
N ALA A 118 -9.74 -0.96 20.15
CA ALA A 118 -9.87 -2.39 19.92
C ALA A 118 -10.09 -2.75 18.45
N ALA A 119 -10.91 -1.96 17.73
CA ALA A 119 -11.14 -2.14 16.30
C ALA A 119 -9.89 -1.85 15.48
N ILE A 120 -9.10 -0.83 15.83
CA ILE A 120 -7.81 -0.53 15.18
C ILE A 120 -6.84 -1.70 15.37
N LEU A 121 -6.67 -2.21 16.59
CA LEU A 121 -5.79 -3.33 16.88
C LEU A 121 -6.24 -4.62 16.16
N ALA A 122 -7.55 -4.85 16.08
CA ALA A 122 -8.10 -5.97 15.32
C ALA A 122 -7.79 -5.84 13.82
N GLY A 123 -7.92 -4.65 13.25
CA GLY A 123 -7.56 -4.35 11.87
C GLY A 123 -6.08 -4.61 11.58
N LEU A 124 -5.18 -4.13 12.43
CA LEU A 124 -3.74 -4.39 12.31
C LEU A 124 -3.43 -5.89 12.37
N SER A 125 -4.12 -6.63 13.22
CA SER A 125 -3.97 -8.09 13.33
C SER A 125 -4.54 -8.82 12.11
N ALA A 126 -5.62 -8.33 11.52
CA ALA A 126 -6.17 -8.88 10.27
C ALA A 126 -5.20 -8.64 9.09
N ILE A 127 -4.57 -7.47 9.02
CA ILE A 127 -3.52 -7.18 8.03
C ILE A 127 -2.38 -8.19 8.14
N ASP A 128 -1.85 -8.45 9.33
CA ASP A 128 -0.77 -9.43 9.51
C ASP A 128 -1.16 -10.82 8.99
N ARG A 129 -2.40 -11.27 9.24
CA ARG A 129 -2.89 -12.57 8.77
C ARG A 129 -3.08 -12.62 7.25
N LEU A 130 -3.47 -11.51 6.63
CA LEU A 130 -3.65 -11.41 5.18
C LEU A 130 -2.32 -11.32 4.42
N MET A 131 -1.32 -10.65 4.99
CA MET A 131 -0.05 -10.35 4.30
C MET A 131 0.63 -11.56 3.62
N PRO A 132 0.65 -12.78 4.19
CA PRO A 132 1.24 -13.95 3.53
C PRO A 132 0.51 -14.36 2.23
N SER A 133 -0.79 -14.05 2.12
CA SER A 133 -1.64 -14.40 0.98
C SER A 133 -1.72 -13.30 -0.07
N LEU A 134 -1.17 -12.12 0.19
CA LEU A 134 -1.21 -10.98 -0.73
C LEU A 134 0.07 -10.90 -1.55
N HIS A 135 -0.10 -10.71 -2.86
CA HIS A 135 1.01 -10.53 -3.76
C HIS A 135 1.54 -9.09 -3.70
N GLU A 136 2.86 -8.92 -3.72
CA GLU A 136 3.51 -7.61 -3.63
C GLU A 136 3.11 -6.65 -4.76
N PHE A 137 2.87 -7.19 -5.95
CA PHE A 137 2.36 -6.40 -7.07
C PHE A 137 1.00 -5.77 -6.79
N SER A 138 0.07 -6.52 -6.17
CA SER A 138 -1.26 -6.01 -5.82
C SER A 138 -1.20 -4.94 -4.73
N LEU A 139 -0.28 -5.09 -3.78
CA LEU A 139 -0.01 -4.08 -2.75
C LEU A 139 0.57 -2.80 -3.39
N ALA A 140 1.50 -2.93 -4.33
CA ALA A 140 2.08 -1.79 -5.03
C ALA A 140 1.03 -1.07 -5.90
N ALA A 141 0.17 -1.82 -6.59
CA ALA A 141 -0.93 -1.26 -7.38
C ALA A 141 -1.93 -0.49 -6.49
N GLY A 142 -2.29 -1.05 -5.32
CA GLY A 142 -3.15 -0.37 -4.36
C GLY A 142 -2.54 0.90 -3.77
N ALA A 143 -1.23 0.90 -3.52
CA ALA A 143 -0.52 2.09 -3.07
C ALA A 143 -0.50 3.19 -4.15
N LEU A 144 -0.29 2.82 -5.42
CA LEU A 144 -0.31 3.77 -6.54
C LEU A 144 -1.70 4.36 -6.76
N GLU A 145 -2.75 3.55 -6.68
CA GLU A 145 -4.13 4.02 -6.80
C GLU A 145 -4.49 4.97 -5.65
N LEU A 146 -4.07 4.64 -4.43
CA LEU A 146 -4.22 5.52 -3.28
C LEU A 146 -3.55 6.88 -3.51
N ASP A 147 -2.32 6.90 -4.04
CA ASP A 147 -1.60 8.15 -4.32
C ASP A 147 -2.38 9.02 -5.32
N GLN A 148 -3.04 8.42 -6.32
CA GLN A 148 -3.90 9.15 -7.26
C GLN A 148 -5.13 9.74 -6.58
N ILE A 149 -5.79 8.99 -5.68
CA ILE A 149 -6.94 9.48 -4.91
C ILE A 149 -6.54 10.62 -3.99
N LEU A 150 -5.37 10.51 -3.33
CA LEU A 150 -4.84 11.55 -2.45
C LEU A 150 -4.49 12.83 -3.23
N LEU A 151 -3.91 12.72 -4.41
CA LEU A 151 -3.62 13.87 -5.29
C LEU A 151 -4.91 14.57 -5.75
N ALA A 152 -6.00 13.83 -5.93
CA ALA A 152 -7.32 14.39 -6.24
C ALA A 152 -8.02 15.02 -5.01
N GLY A 153 -7.46 14.88 -3.80
CA GLY A 153 -8.00 15.44 -2.57
C GLY A 153 -9.28 14.75 -2.06
N ASN A 154 -9.59 13.54 -2.56
CA ASN A 154 -10.89 12.88 -2.35
C ASN A 154 -10.82 11.63 -1.46
N PHE A 155 -9.75 11.42 -0.71
CA PHE A 155 -9.65 10.22 0.12
C PHE A 155 -10.58 10.30 1.34
N THR A 156 -11.45 9.30 1.46
CA THR A 156 -12.29 9.06 2.65
C THR A 156 -12.24 7.57 3.00
N THR A 157 -12.58 7.23 4.23
CA THR A 157 -12.68 5.84 4.70
C THR A 157 -13.73 5.02 3.95
N ASP A 158 -14.75 5.66 3.37
CA ASP A 158 -15.76 5.04 2.52
C ASP A 158 -15.15 4.39 1.26
N HIS A 159 -13.98 4.83 0.82
CA HIS A 159 -13.26 4.18 -0.29
C HIS A 159 -12.85 2.75 0.07
N VAL A 160 -12.46 2.51 1.33
CA VAL A 160 -12.10 1.17 1.81
C VAL A 160 -13.32 0.26 1.79
N GLU A 161 -14.45 0.75 2.30
CA GLU A 161 -15.70 -0.01 2.37
C GLU A 161 -16.20 -0.35 0.96
N ARG A 162 -16.29 0.66 0.09
CA ARG A 162 -16.71 0.46 -1.31
C ARG A 162 -15.81 -0.54 -2.05
N MET A 163 -14.51 -0.48 -1.83
CA MET A 163 -13.57 -1.41 -2.44
C MET A 163 -13.86 -2.86 -2.03
N LEU A 164 -14.10 -3.10 -0.75
CA LEU A 164 -14.41 -4.44 -0.24
C LEU A 164 -15.82 -4.92 -0.62
N GLN A 165 -16.74 -4.00 -1.00
CA GLN A 165 -18.11 -4.32 -1.43
C GLN A 165 -18.24 -4.53 -2.94
N GLN A 166 -17.56 -3.75 -3.77
CA GLN A 166 -17.80 -3.67 -5.22
C GLN A 166 -17.58 -4.96 -5.99
N ARG A 167 -16.78 -5.91 -5.50
CA ARG A 167 -16.58 -7.21 -6.14
C ARG A 167 -17.34 -8.37 -5.46
N ALA A 168 -18.19 -8.09 -4.49
CA ALA A 168 -19.13 -9.07 -3.98
C ALA A 168 -20.33 -9.27 -4.91
N ALA A 169 -20.54 -8.35 -5.86
CA ALA A 169 -21.69 -8.31 -6.78
C ALA A 169 -21.34 -8.76 -8.22
N ALA A 170 -20.09 -9.09 -8.52
CA ALA A 170 -19.65 -9.65 -9.81
C ALA A 170 -19.27 -11.13 -9.68
#